data_3727c6016c92531982d1a83c0b4a5f11
#
_entry.id   3727c6016c92531982d1a83c0b4a5f11
#
_cell.length_a   1.000
_cell.length_b   1.000
_cell.length_c   1.000
_cell.angle_alpha   90.00
_cell.angle_beta   90.00
_cell.angle_gamma   90.00
#
_symmetry.space_group_name_H-M   'P 1'
#
loop_
_entity.id
_entity.type
_entity.pdbx_description
1 polymer ?
#
loop_
_entity_poly.entity_id
_entity_poly.type
_entity_poly.pdbx_seq_one_letter_code
_entity_poly.pdbx_strand_id
1 'polypeptide(L)'
;MLAAPAGARVHVATYKDYYQIMGVARDASQDEIKRAYRRLARKFHPDVSKEANAEDKFKEVQEAYEVLKDPQRRAAYDQLGSNWRAGQEFRPPPDWGTDFEFSTSSFGGGGGAGTGDGDFSDFFASLFGQRSPFGQRGAFGQGSGRGRGGFAAAGEDHVAKIQIDLEDAFRGGAHTIELKTPQLGDDGHVTVQPRTLKVTIPAGVIEGQRIRLAGQGSPGVGGGPAGDLYLEVGFRPHRLFTIDGRDLTLTLPIAPWEAALGATVQTPTLAGPVDLRIPPNARAGQRMRLKGRGLPGPIVGDQYVVLKIVQPPADTPRAKELYEQMQRELPFDPRSEWTSD
;
A
#
# COMPACT_ATOMS: atom_id res chain seq x y z
N MET A 1 63.79 17.19 6.04
CA MET A 1 62.58 17.81 6.63
C MET A 1 61.40 17.18 5.95
N LEU A 2 60.88 16.06 6.51
CA LEU A 2 59.74 15.30 5.98
C LEU A 2 58.47 15.84 6.66
N ALA A 3 57.52 16.29 5.84
CA ALA A 3 56.19 16.70 6.30
C ALA A 3 55.35 15.46 6.67
N ALA A 4 54.76 15.48 7.86
CA ALA A 4 53.83 14.47 8.33
C ALA A 4 52.50 14.54 7.59
N PRO A 5 51.81 13.42 7.31
CA PRO A 5 50.53 13.44 6.65
C PRO A 5 49.44 13.94 7.61
N ALA A 6 48.54 14.78 7.10
CA ALA A 6 47.40 15.36 7.79
C ALA A 6 46.49 14.27 8.35
N GLY A 7 46.15 14.38 9.64
CA GLY A 7 45.33 13.44 10.39
C GLY A 7 43.95 13.24 9.81
N ALA A 8 43.57 11.99 9.61
CA ALA A 8 42.21 11.59 9.38
C ALA A 8 41.36 12.02 10.58
N ARG A 9 40.34 12.85 10.36
CA ARG A 9 39.33 13.18 11.37
C ARG A 9 38.57 11.91 11.69
N VAL A 10 38.83 11.34 12.84
CA VAL A 10 38.03 10.27 13.41
C VAL A 10 36.70 10.91 13.81
N HIS A 11 35.64 10.64 13.04
CA HIS A 11 34.30 11.01 13.45
C HIS A 11 33.94 10.14 14.65
N VAL A 12 33.81 10.75 15.81
CA VAL A 12 33.48 10.11 17.07
C VAL A 12 31.95 10.13 17.17
N ALA A 13 31.31 8.96 17.09
CA ALA A 13 29.88 8.84 17.24
C ALA A 13 29.45 9.12 18.70
N THR A 14 28.37 9.85 18.89
CA THR A 14 27.82 10.20 20.21
C THR A 14 26.64 9.29 20.51
N TYR A 15 26.63 8.64 21.70
CA TYR A 15 25.54 7.78 22.13
C TYR A 15 24.22 8.53 22.23
N LYS A 16 23.16 7.99 21.58
CA LYS A 16 21.77 8.51 21.63
C LYS A 16 20.89 7.56 22.42
N ASP A 17 20.13 8.09 23.40
CA ASP A 17 19.14 7.31 24.13
C ASP A 17 17.80 7.32 23.36
N TYR A 18 17.54 6.24 22.63
CA TYR A 18 16.34 6.09 21.79
C TYR A 18 15.05 6.00 22.60
N TYR A 19 15.07 5.51 23.84
CA TYR A 19 13.91 5.51 24.72
C TYR A 19 13.55 6.93 25.15
N GLN A 20 14.56 7.74 25.46
CA GLN A 20 14.38 9.15 25.80
C GLN A 20 13.87 9.95 24.59
N ILE A 21 14.41 9.73 23.40
CA ILE A 21 13.94 10.37 22.14
C ILE A 21 12.47 10.04 21.87
N MET A 22 12.07 8.78 22.06
CA MET A 22 10.70 8.31 21.90
C MET A 22 9.77 8.71 23.05
N GLY A 23 10.32 9.17 24.19
CA GLY A 23 9.55 9.48 25.40
C GLY A 23 8.79 8.30 25.97
N VAL A 24 9.42 7.12 25.99
CA VAL A 24 8.88 5.86 26.54
C VAL A 24 9.85 5.26 27.55
N ALA A 25 9.35 4.41 28.44
CA ALA A 25 10.18 3.68 29.39
C ALA A 25 10.97 2.55 28.70
N ARG A 26 12.09 2.12 29.30
CA ARG A 26 12.93 1.05 28.71
C ARG A 26 12.23 -0.31 28.64
N ASP A 27 11.22 -0.52 29.49
CA ASP A 27 10.37 -1.72 29.53
C ASP A 27 9.11 -1.59 28.66
N ALA A 28 8.95 -0.49 27.91
CA ALA A 28 7.79 -0.25 27.08
C ALA A 28 7.53 -1.38 26.08
N SER A 29 6.27 -1.74 25.92
CA SER A 29 5.81 -2.73 24.95
C SER A 29 5.96 -2.23 23.52
N GLN A 30 5.96 -3.14 22.54
CA GLN A 30 6.00 -2.79 21.11
C GLN A 30 4.84 -1.88 20.69
N ASP A 31 3.65 -2.07 21.28
CA ASP A 31 2.48 -1.24 21.00
C ASP A 31 2.62 0.18 21.56
N GLU A 32 3.28 0.35 22.69
CA GLU A 32 3.57 1.66 23.28
C GLU A 32 4.61 2.41 22.45
N ILE A 33 5.66 1.76 22.00
CA ILE A 33 6.67 2.30 21.10
C ILE A 33 6.01 2.76 19.79
N LYS A 34 5.15 1.93 19.20
CA LYS A 34 4.41 2.27 17.97
C LYS A 34 3.45 3.44 18.15
N ARG A 35 2.78 3.52 19.30
CA ARG A 35 1.89 4.68 19.63
C ARG A 35 2.69 5.96 19.81
N ALA A 36 3.82 5.90 20.51
CA ALA A 36 4.71 7.04 20.72
C ALA A 36 5.26 7.55 19.37
N TYR A 37 5.73 6.66 18.50
CA TYR A 37 6.17 7.01 17.15
C TYR A 37 5.11 7.76 16.36
N ARG A 38 3.88 7.23 16.27
CA ARG A 38 2.79 7.87 15.52
C ARG A 38 2.48 9.29 16.04
N ARG A 39 2.53 9.50 17.36
CA ARG A 39 2.31 10.80 18.00
C ARG A 39 3.42 11.77 17.64
N LEU A 40 4.70 11.35 17.77
CA LEU A 40 5.86 12.20 17.51
C LEU A 40 6.05 12.48 16.03
N ALA A 41 5.82 11.51 15.16
CA ALA A 41 5.87 11.68 13.71
C ALA A 41 4.85 12.72 13.22
N ARG A 42 3.64 12.74 13.78
CA ARG A 42 2.64 13.79 13.47
C ARG A 42 3.06 15.16 14.02
N LYS A 43 3.67 15.19 15.20
CA LYS A 43 4.11 16.45 15.85
C LYS A 43 5.25 17.10 15.10
N PHE A 44 6.22 16.32 14.60
CA PHE A 44 7.43 16.80 13.94
C PHE A 44 7.41 16.64 12.42
N HIS A 45 6.25 16.34 11.80
CA HIS A 45 6.13 16.23 10.35
C HIS A 45 6.53 17.54 9.67
N PRO A 46 7.43 17.54 8.64
CA PRO A 46 7.94 18.75 8.01
C PRO A 46 6.84 19.66 7.44
N ASP A 47 5.73 19.07 6.94
CA ASP A 47 4.61 19.83 6.36
C ASP A 47 3.66 20.42 7.41
N VAL A 48 3.71 19.96 8.67
CA VAL A 48 2.74 20.31 9.70
C VAL A 48 3.37 21.10 10.86
N SER A 49 4.61 20.80 11.18
CA SER A 49 5.31 21.40 12.33
C SER A 49 5.89 22.77 12.00
N LYS A 50 5.68 23.72 12.92
CA LYS A 50 6.27 25.07 12.85
C LYS A 50 7.53 25.22 13.71
N GLU A 51 8.01 24.13 14.32
CA GLU A 51 9.24 24.17 15.14
C GLU A 51 10.47 24.27 14.24
N ALA A 52 11.41 25.13 14.57
CA ALA A 52 12.64 25.35 13.76
C ALA A 52 13.52 24.09 13.58
N ASN A 53 13.38 23.12 14.51
CA ASN A 53 14.16 21.86 14.51
C ASN A 53 13.26 20.64 14.26
N ALA A 54 12.11 20.80 13.58
CA ALA A 54 11.16 19.72 13.36
C ALA A 54 11.76 18.59 12.51
N GLU A 55 12.52 18.94 11.47
CA GLU A 55 13.16 18.00 10.59
C GLU A 55 14.20 17.13 11.31
N ASP A 56 15.08 17.75 12.11
CA ASP A 56 16.10 17.02 12.88
C ASP A 56 15.45 16.09 13.92
N LYS A 57 14.43 16.59 14.62
CA LYS A 57 13.66 15.78 15.59
C LYS A 57 12.91 14.66 14.92
N PHE A 58 12.38 14.87 13.71
CA PHE A 58 11.70 13.83 12.94
C PHE A 58 12.67 12.71 12.56
N LYS A 59 13.88 13.07 12.08
CA LYS A 59 14.97 12.13 11.77
C LYS A 59 15.38 11.32 13.01
N GLU A 60 15.54 11.96 14.15
CA GLU A 60 15.88 11.28 15.41
C GLU A 60 14.79 10.32 15.88
N VAL A 61 13.52 10.72 15.77
CA VAL A 61 12.37 9.86 16.11
C VAL A 61 12.27 8.67 15.17
N GLN A 62 12.53 8.88 13.87
CA GLN A 62 12.53 7.80 12.88
C GLN A 62 13.66 6.80 13.14
N GLU A 63 14.87 7.28 13.41
CA GLU A 63 16.03 6.46 13.76
C GLU A 63 15.78 5.62 15.02
N ALA A 64 15.26 6.26 16.07
CA ALA A 64 14.91 5.56 17.32
C ALA A 64 13.85 4.47 17.10
N TYR A 65 12.84 4.75 16.28
CA TYR A 65 11.80 3.77 15.97
C TYR A 65 12.33 2.59 15.16
N GLU A 66 13.22 2.83 14.20
CA GLU A 66 13.84 1.77 13.38
C GLU A 66 14.61 0.74 14.24
N VAL A 67 15.22 1.18 15.32
CA VAL A 67 15.92 0.29 16.26
C VAL A 67 14.95 -0.40 17.21
N LEU A 68 14.02 0.34 17.82
CA LEU A 68 13.15 -0.17 18.88
C LEU A 68 11.97 -1.00 18.38
N LYS A 69 11.58 -0.88 17.10
CA LYS A 69 10.49 -1.68 16.50
C LYS A 69 10.86 -3.15 16.30
N ASP A 70 12.14 -3.44 16.12
CA ASP A 70 12.64 -4.78 15.88
C ASP A 70 13.16 -5.38 17.19
N PRO A 71 12.63 -6.54 17.67
CA PRO A 71 13.05 -7.14 18.91
C PRO A 71 14.55 -7.47 18.97
N GLN A 72 15.17 -7.87 17.86
CA GLN A 72 16.59 -8.21 17.80
C GLN A 72 17.46 -6.96 17.89
N ARG A 73 17.12 -5.90 17.14
CA ARG A 73 17.83 -4.62 17.20
C ARG A 73 17.69 -3.95 18.55
N ARG A 74 16.49 -4.02 19.14
CA ARG A 74 16.22 -3.53 20.49
C ARG A 74 17.08 -4.27 21.53
N ALA A 75 17.14 -5.61 21.48
CA ALA A 75 17.96 -6.39 22.38
C ALA A 75 19.45 -6.05 22.25
N ALA A 76 19.96 -5.91 21.03
CA ALA A 76 21.33 -5.47 20.77
C ALA A 76 21.60 -4.07 21.32
N TYR A 77 20.68 -3.12 21.09
CA TYR A 77 20.77 -1.77 21.63
C TYR A 77 20.72 -1.74 23.17
N ASP A 78 19.85 -2.54 23.80
CA ASP A 78 19.69 -2.62 25.26
C ASP A 78 20.95 -3.19 25.92
N GLN A 79 21.60 -4.17 25.31
CA GLN A 79 22.87 -4.73 25.76
C GLN A 79 24.00 -3.68 25.79
N LEU A 80 24.03 -2.79 24.80
CA LEU A 80 24.97 -1.65 24.77
C LEU A 80 24.62 -0.58 25.79
N GLY A 81 23.33 -0.24 25.86
CA GLY A 81 22.84 0.89 26.63
C GLY A 81 22.97 0.77 28.14
N SER A 82 23.30 -0.42 28.68
CA SER A 82 23.52 -0.62 30.13
C SER A 82 24.76 0.14 30.68
N ASN A 83 25.73 0.45 29.81
CA ASN A 83 27.01 1.02 30.21
C ASN A 83 27.26 2.47 29.70
N TRP A 84 26.33 3.07 28.96
CA TRP A 84 26.51 4.38 28.32
C TRP A 84 25.44 5.39 28.72
N ARG A 85 25.83 6.67 28.76
CA ARG A 85 24.90 7.80 28.99
C ARG A 85 24.76 8.63 27.73
N ALA A 86 23.58 9.22 27.52
CA ALA A 86 23.34 10.13 26.40
C ALA A 86 24.42 11.22 26.31
N GLY A 87 25.01 11.42 25.14
CA GLY A 87 26.04 12.40 24.91
C GLY A 87 27.50 11.95 25.12
N GLN A 88 27.74 10.69 25.52
CA GLN A 88 29.11 10.16 25.65
C GLN A 88 29.67 9.69 24.30
N GLU A 89 31.02 9.80 24.15
CA GLU A 89 31.72 9.21 23.01
C GLU A 89 31.49 7.70 22.96
N PHE A 90 30.94 7.25 21.83
CA PHE A 90 30.65 5.84 21.62
C PHE A 90 31.75 5.14 20.83
N ARG A 91 32.29 4.09 21.39
CA ARG A 91 33.20 3.14 20.70
C ARG A 91 32.64 1.75 20.89
N PRO A 92 32.24 1.03 19.83
CA PRO A 92 31.76 -0.33 19.96
C PRO A 92 32.87 -1.21 20.55
N PRO A 93 32.53 -2.15 21.48
CA PRO A 93 33.49 -3.13 21.99
C PRO A 93 34.05 -3.99 20.83
N PRO A 94 35.33 -4.43 20.92
CA PRO A 94 35.97 -5.22 19.86
C PRO A 94 35.26 -6.55 19.55
N ASP A 95 34.57 -7.13 20.56
CA ASP A 95 33.83 -8.39 20.41
C ASP A 95 32.36 -8.21 20.06
N TRP A 96 31.96 -6.96 19.78
CA TRP A 96 30.61 -6.63 19.38
C TRP A 96 30.32 -7.24 18.01
N GLY A 97 29.54 -8.29 17.98
CA GLY A 97 29.14 -8.87 16.74
C GLY A 97 29.33 -10.34 16.56
N THR A 98 29.97 -11.01 17.50
CA THR A 98 30.12 -12.46 17.42
C THR A 98 28.85 -13.24 17.83
N ASP A 99 27.97 -12.60 18.62
CA ASP A 99 26.80 -13.23 19.22
C ASP A 99 25.45 -12.94 18.57
N PHE A 100 25.43 -12.07 17.53
CA PHE A 100 24.18 -11.70 16.84
C PHE A 100 24.24 -12.01 15.33
N GLU A 101 23.53 -13.03 14.88
CA GLU A 101 23.21 -13.24 13.45
C GLU A 101 22.21 -12.20 12.98
N PHE A 102 22.71 -11.10 12.40
CA PHE A 102 21.87 -10.07 11.81
C PHE A 102 21.49 -10.46 10.39
N SER A 103 20.23 -10.82 10.17
CA SER A 103 19.69 -10.99 8.83
C SER A 103 19.59 -9.63 8.15
N THR A 104 20.52 -9.33 7.25
CA THR A 104 20.56 -8.11 6.42
C THR A 104 19.39 -7.99 5.42
N SER A 105 18.54 -9.02 5.34
CA SER A 105 17.39 -9.05 4.42
C SER A 105 16.25 -8.09 4.78
N SER A 106 16.29 -7.45 5.97
CA SER A 106 15.24 -6.50 6.40
C SER A 106 15.54 -5.03 6.09
N PHE A 107 16.70 -4.71 5.53
CA PHE A 107 17.09 -3.31 5.26
C PHE A 107 16.61 -2.78 3.90
N GLY A 108 16.05 -3.63 3.03
CA GLY A 108 15.66 -3.29 1.66
C GLY A 108 14.17 -3.43 1.32
N GLY A 109 13.30 -3.75 2.27
CA GLY A 109 11.91 -4.06 1.92
C GLY A 109 10.86 -3.42 2.82
N GLY A 110 10.45 -2.20 2.54
CA GLY A 110 9.31 -1.59 3.21
C GLY A 110 9.06 -0.18 2.69
N GLY A 111 8.23 -0.04 1.66
CA GLY A 111 7.93 1.21 0.99
C GLY A 111 7.40 2.29 1.91
N GLY A 112 7.93 3.49 1.74
CA GLY A 112 7.46 4.73 2.33
C GLY A 112 8.44 5.84 2.02
N ALA A 113 8.13 6.65 1.00
CA ALA A 113 8.62 7.99 0.71
C ALA A 113 10.12 8.27 0.97
N GLY A 114 10.87 8.31 -0.11
CA GLY A 114 12.09 9.03 -0.39
C GLY A 114 12.76 9.82 0.73
N THR A 115 13.77 9.24 1.35
CA THR A 115 14.91 9.99 1.86
C THR A 115 16.16 9.16 1.61
N GLY A 116 17.10 9.79 0.92
CA GLY A 116 18.33 9.15 0.45
C GLY A 116 19.19 8.57 1.58
N ASP A 117 20.05 7.68 1.19
CA ASP A 117 21.02 6.87 1.95
C ASP A 117 22.03 7.66 2.81
N GLY A 118 21.72 8.88 3.24
CA GLY A 118 22.65 9.80 3.91
C GLY A 118 22.16 10.42 5.23
N ASP A 119 20.97 10.12 5.71
CA ASP A 119 20.31 10.94 6.74
C ASP A 119 20.30 10.35 8.16
N PHE A 120 20.88 9.17 8.39
CA PHE A 120 21.00 8.58 9.72
C PHE A 120 22.27 9.08 10.43
N SER A 121 22.18 9.18 11.79
CA SER A 121 23.30 9.68 12.59
C SER A 121 24.54 8.78 12.50
N ASP A 122 25.72 9.37 12.77
CA ASP A 122 26.98 8.63 12.86
C ASP A 122 26.92 7.52 13.91
N PHE A 123 26.08 7.69 14.93
CA PHE A 123 25.83 6.65 15.95
C PHE A 123 25.11 5.44 15.36
N PHE A 124 24.04 5.65 14.60
CA PHE A 124 23.32 4.58 13.91
C PHE A 124 24.22 3.87 12.89
N ALA A 125 24.97 4.66 12.10
CA ALA A 125 25.88 4.14 11.11
C ALA A 125 27.03 3.33 11.72
N SER A 126 27.51 3.70 12.92
CA SER A 126 28.54 2.93 13.64
C SER A 126 28.02 1.64 14.25
N LEU A 127 26.73 1.59 14.60
CA LEU A 127 26.08 0.45 15.22
C LEU A 127 25.56 -0.57 14.18
N PHE A 128 24.98 -0.08 13.09
CA PHE A 128 24.24 -0.87 12.08
C PHE A 128 24.71 -0.66 10.64
N GLY A 129 25.67 0.26 10.37
CA GLY A 129 26.14 0.58 9.03
C GLY A 129 27.19 -0.39 8.47
N GLN A 130 27.50 -0.27 7.18
CA GLN A 130 28.44 -1.12 6.43
C GLN A 130 29.90 -1.14 6.95
N ARG A 131 30.28 -0.22 7.86
CA ARG A 131 31.60 -0.16 8.52
C ARG A 131 31.61 -0.75 9.93
N SER A 132 30.50 -1.25 10.40
CA SER A 132 30.43 -2.08 11.60
C SER A 132 31.25 -3.36 11.38
N PRO A 133 31.86 -3.97 12.42
CA PRO A 133 32.50 -5.29 12.32
C PRO A 133 31.60 -6.36 11.69
N PHE A 134 30.31 -6.10 11.56
CA PHE A 134 29.31 -6.90 10.84
C PHE A 134 29.30 -6.72 9.33
N GLY A 135 29.74 -5.58 8.79
CA GLY A 135 29.74 -5.31 7.35
C GLY A 135 31.03 -5.74 6.63
N GLN A 136 32.09 -6.10 7.36
CA GLN A 136 33.41 -6.36 6.78
C GLN A 136 33.82 -7.83 6.78
N ARG A 137 32.94 -8.72 6.35
CA ARG A 137 33.34 -10.03 5.82
C ARG A 137 33.25 -10.05 4.30
N GLY A 138 33.98 -9.14 3.64
CA GLY A 138 33.93 -9.11 2.19
C GLY A 138 34.93 -8.22 1.48
N ALA A 139 36.09 -7.82 2.07
CA ALA A 139 37.19 -7.33 1.24
C ALA A 139 38.48 -7.20 2.06
N PHE A 140 39.50 -7.90 1.59
CA PHE A 140 40.93 -7.94 1.96
C PHE A 140 41.34 -9.08 2.89
N GLY A 141 41.51 -10.24 2.27
CA GLY A 141 42.35 -11.31 2.72
C GLY A 141 43.04 -11.92 1.48
N GLN A 142 44.18 -11.43 1.14
CA GLN A 142 45.06 -12.03 0.12
C GLN A 142 45.58 -13.36 0.67
N GLY A 143 44.97 -14.45 0.21
CA GLY A 143 45.36 -15.81 0.52
C GLY A 143 44.86 -16.72 -0.59
N SER A 144 45.78 -17.18 -1.45
CA SER A 144 45.60 -18.10 -2.56
C SER A 144 44.79 -19.34 -2.19
N GLY A 145 43.61 -19.48 -2.79
CA GLY A 145 42.79 -20.70 -2.76
C GLY A 145 41.79 -20.67 -3.88
N ARG A 146 42.03 -21.43 -4.96
CA ARG A 146 41.12 -21.62 -6.10
C ARG A 146 39.80 -22.19 -5.63
N GLY A 147 38.79 -21.31 -5.49
CA GLY A 147 37.39 -21.67 -5.35
C GLY A 147 36.58 -20.66 -6.17
N ARG A 148 36.04 -21.06 -7.32
CA ARG A 148 35.05 -20.33 -8.10
C ARG A 148 33.74 -20.21 -7.27
N GLY A 149 33.71 -19.32 -6.28
CA GLY A 149 32.48 -18.88 -5.63
C GLY A 149 31.95 -17.68 -6.40
N GLY A 150 31.04 -17.89 -7.36
CA GLY A 150 30.34 -16.82 -8.05
C GLY A 150 29.56 -15.99 -7.03
N PHE A 151 29.54 -14.67 -7.21
CA PHE A 151 28.71 -13.77 -6.40
C PHE A 151 27.24 -14.14 -6.59
N ALA A 152 26.63 -14.76 -5.59
CA ALA A 152 25.20 -15.04 -5.58
C ALA A 152 24.46 -13.73 -5.18
N ALA A 153 23.74 -13.16 -6.10
CA ALA A 153 22.87 -12.01 -5.86
C ALA A 153 21.41 -12.40 -6.09
N ALA A 154 20.51 -11.94 -5.21
CA ALA A 154 19.08 -12.13 -5.41
C ALA A 154 18.61 -11.35 -6.66
N GLY A 155 17.65 -11.90 -7.37
CA GLY A 155 17.00 -11.22 -8.49
C GLY A 155 16.14 -10.05 -8.00
N GLU A 156 15.86 -9.10 -8.89
CA GLU A 156 15.05 -7.93 -8.61
C GLU A 156 13.56 -8.27 -8.59
N ASP A 157 12.83 -7.57 -7.70
CA ASP A 157 11.38 -7.63 -7.64
C ASP A 157 10.77 -6.81 -8.79
N HIS A 158 9.64 -7.29 -9.32
CA HIS A 158 8.91 -6.60 -10.37
C HIS A 158 7.50 -6.23 -9.92
N VAL A 159 6.97 -5.12 -10.45
CA VAL A 159 5.57 -4.72 -10.28
C VAL A 159 4.92 -4.69 -11.66
N ALA A 160 3.81 -5.41 -11.81
CA ALA A 160 3.00 -5.39 -13.03
C ALA A 160 1.55 -5.05 -12.69
N LYS A 161 0.89 -4.28 -13.56
CA LYS A 161 -0.54 -3.98 -13.42
C LYS A 161 -1.36 -5.03 -14.16
N ILE A 162 -2.40 -5.53 -13.49
CA ILE A 162 -3.36 -6.45 -14.09
C ILE A 162 -4.76 -5.85 -14.06
N GLN A 163 -5.55 -6.15 -15.11
CA GLN A 163 -6.95 -5.77 -15.20
C GLN A 163 -7.82 -7.02 -15.04
N ILE A 164 -8.63 -7.05 -13.99
CA ILE A 164 -9.54 -8.16 -13.71
C ILE A 164 -11.00 -7.73 -13.84
N ASP A 165 -11.88 -8.70 -14.05
CA ASP A 165 -13.31 -8.45 -14.07
C ASP A 165 -13.86 -8.37 -12.62
N LEU A 166 -14.92 -7.59 -12.44
CA LEU A 166 -15.52 -7.39 -11.12
C LEU A 166 -16.06 -8.68 -10.52
N GLU A 167 -16.57 -9.57 -11.37
CA GLU A 167 -17.04 -10.89 -10.99
C GLU A 167 -15.94 -11.79 -10.45
N ASP A 168 -14.73 -11.67 -11.02
CA ASP A 168 -13.56 -12.40 -10.57
C ASP A 168 -13.10 -11.92 -9.19
N ALA A 169 -13.13 -10.61 -8.97
CA ALA A 169 -12.86 -10.04 -7.65
C ALA A 169 -13.92 -10.45 -6.61
N PHE A 170 -15.18 -10.58 -7.03
CA PHE A 170 -16.25 -11.01 -6.12
C PHE A 170 -16.12 -12.47 -5.71
N ARG A 171 -15.87 -13.36 -6.68
CA ARG A 171 -15.81 -14.81 -6.45
C ARG A 171 -14.45 -15.27 -5.96
N GLY A 172 -13.39 -14.62 -6.40
CA GLY A 172 -12.03 -15.11 -6.31
C GLY A 172 -11.78 -16.30 -7.23
N GLY A 173 -10.59 -16.85 -7.18
CA GLY A 173 -10.27 -18.07 -7.92
C GLY A 173 -8.92 -18.03 -8.64
N ALA A 174 -8.61 -19.12 -9.33
CA ALA A 174 -7.39 -19.23 -10.11
C ALA A 174 -7.61 -18.67 -11.53
N HIS A 175 -6.80 -17.69 -11.91
CA HIS A 175 -6.82 -17.06 -13.22
C HIS A 175 -5.48 -17.26 -13.92
N THR A 176 -5.53 -17.39 -15.23
CA THR A 176 -4.35 -17.44 -16.08
C THR A 176 -4.14 -16.06 -16.67
N ILE A 177 -2.99 -15.45 -16.35
CA ILE A 177 -2.61 -14.13 -16.86
C ILE A 177 -1.39 -14.24 -17.78
N GLU A 178 -1.41 -13.51 -18.89
CA GLU A 178 -0.25 -13.32 -19.74
C GLU A 178 0.44 -12.00 -19.38
N LEU A 179 1.71 -12.09 -19.01
CA LEU A 179 2.55 -10.93 -18.74
C LEU A 179 3.61 -10.83 -19.83
N LYS A 180 3.83 -9.61 -20.30
CA LYS A 180 4.94 -9.28 -21.18
C LYS A 180 6.14 -8.93 -20.32
N THR A 181 7.07 -9.87 -20.16
CA THR A 181 8.28 -9.67 -19.34
C THR A 181 9.45 -9.36 -20.25
N PRO A 182 10.15 -8.23 -20.05
CA PRO A 182 11.41 -7.98 -20.73
C PRO A 182 12.46 -8.99 -20.23
N GLN A 183 13.11 -9.70 -21.13
CA GLN A 183 14.24 -10.58 -20.84
C GLN A 183 15.45 -10.08 -21.59
N LEU A 184 16.59 -10.02 -20.89
CA LEU A 184 17.87 -9.74 -21.51
C LEU A 184 18.35 -11.03 -22.19
N GLY A 185 18.47 -11.01 -23.52
CA GLY A 185 19.05 -12.12 -24.27
C GLY A 185 20.56 -12.21 -24.05
N ASP A 186 21.14 -13.37 -24.38
CA ASP A 186 22.60 -13.59 -24.34
C ASP A 186 23.38 -12.63 -25.26
N ASP A 187 22.68 -12.02 -26.21
CA ASP A 187 23.18 -11.03 -27.17
C ASP A 187 23.11 -9.57 -26.61
N GLY A 188 22.69 -9.40 -25.38
CA GLY A 188 22.53 -8.07 -24.72
C GLY A 188 21.29 -7.29 -25.17
N HIS A 189 20.43 -7.84 -26.04
CA HIS A 189 19.18 -7.21 -26.44
C HIS A 189 18.03 -7.58 -25.50
N VAL A 190 17.20 -6.59 -25.16
CA VAL A 190 15.98 -6.82 -24.36
C VAL A 190 14.88 -7.34 -25.28
N THR A 191 14.52 -8.60 -25.15
CA THR A 191 13.37 -9.21 -25.83
C THR A 191 12.18 -9.29 -24.90
N VAL A 192 10.99 -8.94 -25.41
CA VAL A 192 9.74 -9.06 -24.65
C VAL A 192 9.11 -10.41 -24.92
N GLN A 193 9.14 -11.32 -23.95
CA GLN A 193 8.51 -12.63 -24.08
C GLN A 193 7.19 -12.69 -23.31
N PRO A 194 6.12 -13.23 -23.92
CA PRO A 194 4.89 -13.51 -23.22
C PRO A 194 5.11 -14.67 -22.24
N ARG A 195 4.79 -14.42 -20.96
CA ARG A 195 4.86 -15.43 -19.90
C ARG A 195 3.47 -15.65 -19.34
N THR A 196 3.01 -16.88 -19.36
CA THR A 196 1.72 -17.27 -18.79
C THR A 196 1.89 -17.71 -17.34
N LEU A 197 1.18 -17.06 -16.42
CA LEU A 197 1.20 -17.38 -15.00
C LEU A 197 -0.20 -17.73 -14.49
N LYS A 198 -0.29 -18.78 -13.67
CA LYS A 198 -1.49 -19.07 -12.89
C LYS A 198 -1.44 -18.29 -11.59
N VAL A 199 -2.43 -17.43 -11.37
CA VAL A 199 -2.51 -16.56 -10.21
C VAL A 199 -3.83 -16.81 -9.48
N THR A 200 -3.78 -16.99 -8.18
CA THR A 200 -4.97 -17.06 -7.36
C THR A 200 -5.35 -15.64 -6.91
N ILE A 201 -6.49 -15.14 -7.40
CA ILE A 201 -7.07 -13.88 -7.00
C ILE A 201 -7.92 -14.13 -5.75
N PRO A 202 -7.63 -13.51 -4.60
CA PRO A 202 -8.46 -13.66 -3.42
C PRO A 202 -9.81 -12.97 -3.61
N ALA A 203 -10.88 -13.60 -3.09
CA ALA A 203 -12.20 -12.97 -3.10
C ALA A 203 -12.18 -11.64 -2.33
N GLY A 204 -12.81 -10.62 -2.92
CA GLY A 204 -12.86 -9.29 -2.33
C GLY A 204 -11.57 -8.47 -2.46
N VAL A 205 -10.72 -8.79 -3.41
CA VAL A 205 -9.61 -7.92 -3.78
C VAL A 205 -10.14 -6.56 -4.23
N ILE A 206 -9.45 -5.49 -3.88
CA ILE A 206 -9.83 -4.12 -4.22
C ILE A 206 -8.81 -3.49 -5.18
N GLU A 207 -9.19 -2.40 -5.81
CA GLU A 207 -8.32 -1.64 -6.71
C GLU A 207 -7.05 -1.16 -5.98
N GLY A 208 -5.90 -1.24 -6.66
CA GLY A 208 -4.59 -0.90 -6.11
C GLY A 208 -4.00 -1.94 -5.16
N GLN A 209 -4.74 -2.99 -4.80
CA GLN A 209 -4.21 -4.06 -3.97
C GLN A 209 -3.14 -4.84 -4.72
N ARG A 210 -2.04 -5.20 -4.03
CA ARG A 210 -0.94 -5.98 -4.61
C ARG A 210 -1.00 -7.44 -4.20
N ILE A 211 -0.90 -8.32 -5.19
CA ILE A 211 -0.82 -9.78 -5.01
C ILE A 211 0.63 -10.18 -5.24
N ARG A 212 1.29 -10.76 -4.23
CA ARG A 212 2.68 -11.22 -4.32
C ARG A 212 2.74 -12.62 -4.92
N LEU A 213 3.57 -12.78 -5.92
CA LEU A 213 3.94 -14.06 -6.51
C LEU A 213 5.41 -14.33 -6.21
N ALA A 214 5.67 -15.16 -5.22
CA ALA A 214 7.02 -15.43 -4.73
C ALA A 214 7.89 -16.10 -5.83
N GLY A 215 9.11 -15.61 -5.99
CA GLY A 215 10.10 -16.14 -6.93
C GLY A 215 9.73 -15.96 -8.41
N GLN A 216 8.81 -15.05 -8.74
CA GLN A 216 8.38 -14.77 -10.13
C GLN A 216 8.94 -13.46 -10.68
N GLY A 217 9.87 -12.81 -9.97
CA GLY A 217 10.63 -11.65 -10.43
C GLY A 217 11.81 -12.04 -11.35
N SER A 218 12.86 -11.20 -11.37
CA SER A 218 14.08 -11.49 -12.11
C SER A 218 14.81 -12.71 -11.55
N PRO A 219 15.50 -13.50 -12.39
CA PRO A 219 16.36 -14.57 -11.90
C PRO A 219 17.53 -13.98 -11.11
N GLY A 220 17.93 -14.66 -10.03
CA GLY A 220 19.13 -14.32 -9.29
C GLY A 220 20.41 -14.67 -10.08
N VAL A 221 21.49 -13.99 -9.77
CA VAL A 221 22.81 -14.21 -10.39
C VAL A 221 23.66 -15.12 -9.51
N GLY A 222 24.47 -16.00 -10.10
CA GLY A 222 25.41 -16.84 -9.36
C GLY A 222 24.75 -17.85 -8.40
N GLY A 223 23.49 -18.28 -8.67
CA GLY A 223 22.75 -19.20 -7.82
C GLY A 223 21.93 -18.51 -6.71
N GLY A 224 21.81 -17.16 -6.74
CA GLY A 224 20.94 -16.41 -5.88
C GLY A 224 19.44 -16.72 -6.14
N PRO A 225 18.55 -16.48 -5.14
CA PRO A 225 17.11 -16.66 -5.32
C PRO A 225 16.55 -15.66 -6.33
N ALA A 226 15.49 -16.04 -7.05
CA ALA A 226 14.75 -15.12 -7.88
C ALA A 226 13.99 -14.08 -7.00
N GLY A 227 13.81 -12.88 -7.54
CA GLY A 227 12.95 -11.84 -6.94
C GLY A 227 11.47 -12.22 -7.01
N ASP A 228 10.62 -11.36 -6.49
CA ASP A 228 9.17 -11.53 -6.47
C ASP A 228 8.48 -10.69 -7.54
N LEU A 229 7.30 -11.12 -7.92
CA LEU A 229 6.42 -10.33 -8.80
C LEU A 229 5.20 -9.86 -8.00
N TYR A 230 4.99 -8.56 -7.98
CA TYR A 230 3.81 -7.93 -7.38
C TYR A 230 2.83 -7.53 -8.48
N LEU A 231 1.63 -8.09 -8.42
CA LEU A 231 0.56 -7.76 -9.34
C LEU A 231 -0.35 -6.70 -8.69
N GLU A 232 -0.34 -5.49 -9.23
CA GLU A 232 -1.23 -4.41 -8.82
C GLU A 232 -2.56 -4.56 -9.54
N VAL A 233 -3.63 -4.76 -8.78
CA VAL A 233 -4.97 -5.01 -9.29
C VAL A 233 -5.64 -3.72 -9.73
N GLY A 234 -6.18 -3.69 -10.95
CA GLY A 234 -7.14 -2.71 -11.44
C GLY A 234 -8.39 -3.43 -11.95
N PHE A 235 -9.50 -2.72 -12.03
CA PHE A 235 -10.75 -3.26 -12.59
C PHE A 235 -10.95 -2.83 -14.03
N ARG A 236 -11.44 -3.75 -14.87
CA ARG A 236 -12.03 -3.37 -16.15
C ARG A 236 -13.31 -2.57 -15.91
N PRO A 237 -13.61 -1.55 -16.74
CA PRO A 237 -14.87 -0.83 -16.65
C PRO A 237 -16.05 -1.79 -16.73
N HIS A 238 -16.90 -1.81 -15.69
CA HIS A 238 -18.07 -2.69 -15.66
C HIS A 238 -19.30 -1.97 -16.23
N ARG A 239 -20.13 -2.70 -17.00
CA ARG A 239 -21.29 -2.15 -17.71
C ARG A 239 -22.35 -1.55 -16.78
N LEU A 240 -22.56 -2.14 -15.60
CA LEU A 240 -23.64 -1.76 -14.69
C LEU A 240 -23.15 -1.09 -13.43
N PHE A 241 -21.97 -1.47 -12.93
CA PHE A 241 -21.50 -1.06 -11.62
C PHE A 241 -20.32 -0.09 -11.69
N THR A 242 -20.37 0.92 -10.85
CA THR A 242 -19.19 1.73 -10.48
C THR A 242 -18.69 1.25 -9.13
N ILE A 243 -17.37 1.15 -8.97
CA ILE A 243 -16.71 0.57 -7.79
C ILE A 243 -16.10 1.71 -6.98
N ASP A 244 -16.31 1.68 -5.67
CA ASP A 244 -15.66 2.58 -4.71
C ASP A 244 -15.20 1.73 -3.50
N GLY A 245 -13.92 1.39 -3.50
CA GLY A 245 -13.35 0.45 -2.53
C GLY A 245 -14.04 -0.91 -2.59
N ARG A 246 -14.91 -1.23 -1.63
CA ARG A 246 -15.72 -2.46 -1.61
C ARG A 246 -17.17 -2.22 -1.94
N ASP A 247 -17.58 -0.97 -2.01
CA ASP A 247 -18.95 -0.61 -2.32
C ASP A 247 -19.18 -0.54 -3.83
N LEU A 248 -20.39 -0.87 -4.23
CA LEU A 248 -20.84 -0.85 -5.62
C LEU A 248 -21.96 0.17 -5.79
N THR A 249 -21.94 0.90 -6.89
CA THR A 249 -23.03 1.79 -7.24
C THR A 249 -23.65 1.35 -8.58
N LEU A 250 -24.96 1.15 -8.58
CA LEU A 250 -25.78 0.82 -9.74
C LEU A 250 -26.73 1.96 -10.03
N THR A 251 -26.81 2.43 -11.28
CA THR A 251 -27.90 3.30 -11.74
C THR A 251 -29.04 2.43 -12.24
N LEU A 252 -30.17 2.45 -11.53
CA LEU A 252 -31.35 1.65 -11.85
C LEU A 252 -32.36 2.52 -12.61
N PRO A 253 -32.62 2.23 -13.89
CA PRO A 253 -33.72 2.88 -14.61
C PRO A 253 -35.07 2.37 -14.10
N ILE A 254 -35.98 3.28 -13.78
CA ILE A 254 -37.37 3.00 -13.38
C ILE A 254 -38.32 3.87 -14.20
N ALA A 255 -39.55 3.38 -14.37
CA ALA A 255 -40.60 4.13 -15.04
C ALA A 255 -41.20 5.22 -14.13
N PRO A 256 -41.80 6.30 -14.67
CA PRO A 256 -42.43 7.36 -13.88
C PRO A 256 -43.52 6.84 -12.94
N TRP A 257 -44.30 5.86 -13.36
CA TRP A 257 -45.35 5.26 -12.52
C TRP A 257 -44.78 4.38 -11.41
N GLU A 258 -43.63 3.73 -11.62
CA GLU A 258 -42.94 2.97 -10.57
C GLU A 258 -42.39 3.91 -9.49
N ALA A 259 -41.89 5.09 -9.90
CA ALA A 259 -41.47 6.13 -8.99
C ALA A 259 -42.63 6.76 -8.23
N ALA A 260 -43.73 7.07 -8.92
CA ALA A 260 -44.89 7.76 -8.33
C ALA A 260 -45.71 6.85 -7.39
N LEU A 261 -46.01 5.64 -7.83
CA LEU A 261 -46.90 4.73 -7.12
C LEU A 261 -46.18 3.75 -6.21
N GLY A 262 -44.87 3.65 -6.38
CA GLY A 262 -44.06 2.61 -5.76
C GLY A 262 -44.16 1.29 -6.53
N ALA A 263 -43.11 0.50 -6.47
CA ALA A 263 -43.02 -0.77 -7.17
C ALA A 263 -42.02 -1.69 -6.48
N THR A 264 -42.08 -2.98 -6.83
CA THR A 264 -41.01 -3.92 -6.54
C THR A 264 -40.29 -4.22 -7.84
N VAL A 265 -39.01 -3.88 -7.93
CA VAL A 265 -38.19 -3.97 -9.14
C VAL A 265 -37.05 -4.94 -8.92
N GLN A 266 -36.90 -5.88 -9.84
CA GLN A 266 -35.77 -6.80 -9.82
C GLN A 266 -34.47 -6.06 -10.14
N THR A 267 -33.54 -6.06 -9.20
CA THR A 267 -32.30 -5.29 -9.26
C THR A 267 -31.12 -6.24 -9.32
N PRO A 268 -30.20 -6.10 -10.30
CA PRO A 268 -29.03 -6.95 -10.40
C PRO A 268 -28.04 -6.69 -9.26
N THR A 269 -27.44 -7.77 -8.75
CA THR A 269 -26.30 -7.75 -7.84
C THR A 269 -25.26 -8.78 -8.29
N LEU A 270 -24.02 -8.70 -7.80
CA LEU A 270 -22.98 -9.70 -8.12
C LEU A 270 -23.33 -11.10 -7.61
N ALA A 271 -24.14 -11.19 -6.56
CA ALA A 271 -24.62 -12.47 -6.01
C ALA A 271 -25.92 -12.98 -6.66
N GLY A 272 -26.41 -12.31 -7.71
CA GLY A 272 -27.68 -12.57 -8.36
C GLY A 272 -28.70 -11.45 -8.12
N PRO A 273 -29.84 -11.48 -8.85
CA PRO A 273 -30.85 -10.42 -8.75
C PRO A 273 -31.58 -10.47 -7.39
N VAL A 274 -32.00 -9.30 -6.92
CA VAL A 274 -32.81 -9.14 -5.70
C VAL A 274 -34.01 -8.23 -5.98
N ASP A 275 -35.09 -8.43 -5.26
CA ASP A 275 -36.28 -7.59 -5.33
C ASP A 275 -36.04 -6.33 -4.47
N LEU A 276 -36.01 -5.15 -5.12
CA LEU A 276 -35.92 -3.86 -4.48
C LEU A 276 -37.27 -3.19 -4.43
N ARG A 277 -37.72 -2.86 -3.24
CA ARG A 277 -38.98 -2.13 -3.04
C ARG A 277 -38.75 -0.63 -3.21
N ILE A 278 -39.27 -0.05 -4.27
CA ILE A 278 -39.29 1.39 -4.51
C ILE A 278 -40.47 1.99 -3.72
N PRO A 279 -40.23 2.96 -2.84
CA PRO A 279 -41.32 3.63 -2.14
C PRO A 279 -42.12 4.54 -3.10
N PRO A 280 -43.41 4.79 -2.84
CA PRO A 280 -44.15 5.79 -3.59
C PRO A 280 -43.52 7.18 -3.43
N ASN A 281 -43.66 8.00 -4.47
CA ASN A 281 -43.03 9.32 -4.60
C ASN A 281 -41.48 9.30 -4.53
N ALA A 282 -40.88 8.24 -5.03
CA ALA A 282 -39.42 8.16 -5.17
C ALA A 282 -38.92 9.23 -6.18
N ARG A 283 -37.75 9.78 -5.91
CA ARG A 283 -37.17 10.87 -6.71
C ARG A 283 -36.01 10.38 -7.56
N ALA A 284 -35.79 11.03 -8.69
CA ALA A 284 -34.58 10.83 -9.49
C ALA A 284 -33.34 11.16 -8.64
N GLY A 285 -32.30 10.32 -8.75
CA GLY A 285 -31.08 10.44 -7.93
C GLY A 285 -31.23 9.91 -6.50
N GLN A 286 -32.43 9.48 -6.08
CA GLN A 286 -32.59 8.87 -4.75
C GLN A 286 -31.72 7.63 -4.63
N ARG A 287 -30.94 7.57 -3.55
CA ARG A 287 -29.97 6.49 -3.26
C ARG A 287 -30.58 5.51 -2.27
N MET A 288 -30.58 4.24 -2.64
CA MET A 288 -31.05 3.13 -1.80
C MET A 288 -29.91 2.17 -1.52
N ARG A 289 -29.81 1.65 -0.30
CA ARG A 289 -28.72 0.76 0.12
C ARG A 289 -29.19 -0.68 0.18
N LEU A 290 -28.46 -1.55 -0.48
CA LEU A 290 -28.55 -3.00 -0.34
C LEU A 290 -27.35 -3.47 0.51
N LYS A 291 -27.62 -3.66 1.79
CA LYS A 291 -26.59 -3.98 2.78
C LYS A 291 -25.91 -5.32 2.46
N GLY A 292 -24.56 -5.33 2.49
CA GLY A 292 -23.74 -6.52 2.29
C GLY A 292 -23.80 -7.10 0.88
N ARG A 293 -24.12 -6.28 -0.14
CA ARG A 293 -24.17 -6.68 -1.56
C ARG A 293 -23.02 -6.11 -2.40
N GLY A 294 -21.98 -5.55 -1.74
CA GLY A 294 -20.73 -5.16 -2.36
C GLY A 294 -19.69 -6.29 -2.41
N LEU A 295 -18.43 -5.95 -2.54
CA LEU A 295 -17.33 -6.91 -2.56
C LEU A 295 -17.12 -7.54 -1.17
N PRO A 296 -16.83 -8.86 -1.11
CA PRO A 296 -16.55 -9.55 0.15
C PRO A 296 -15.25 -9.04 0.80
N GLY A 297 -15.07 -9.34 2.09
CA GLY A 297 -13.87 -8.98 2.82
C GLY A 297 -14.06 -8.94 4.32
N PRO A 298 -13.06 -8.47 5.10
CA PRO A 298 -13.20 -8.33 6.55
C PRO A 298 -14.39 -7.46 6.96
N ILE A 299 -14.68 -6.44 6.16
CA ILE A 299 -15.91 -5.67 6.17
C ILE A 299 -16.49 -5.81 4.77
N VAL A 300 -17.65 -6.46 4.67
CA VAL A 300 -18.35 -6.64 3.39
C VAL A 300 -18.87 -5.29 2.93
N GLY A 301 -18.64 -4.96 1.66
CA GLY A 301 -19.16 -3.73 1.06
C GLY A 301 -20.68 -3.79 0.84
N ASP A 302 -21.25 -2.64 0.53
CA ASP A 302 -22.67 -2.48 0.21
C ASP A 302 -22.87 -2.19 -1.28
N GLN A 303 -24.09 -2.45 -1.76
CA GLN A 303 -24.48 -1.95 -3.07
C GLN A 303 -25.44 -0.78 -2.91
N TYR A 304 -25.14 0.31 -3.56
CA TYR A 304 -25.99 1.49 -3.63
C TYR A 304 -26.70 1.52 -4.98
N VAL A 305 -28.01 1.70 -4.94
CA VAL A 305 -28.85 1.80 -6.11
C VAL A 305 -29.30 3.25 -6.23
N VAL A 306 -28.92 3.90 -7.32
CA VAL A 306 -29.33 5.27 -7.65
C VAL A 306 -30.47 5.22 -8.67
N LEU A 307 -31.62 5.73 -8.30
CA LEU A 307 -32.81 5.69 -9.14
C LEU A 307 -32.68 6.70 -10.30
N LYS A 308 -32.90 6.24 -11.52
CA LYS A 308 -32.97 7.07 -12.73
C LYS A 308 -34.36 6.92 -13.36
N ILE A 309 -35.19 7.95 -13.24
CA ILE A 309 -36.52 7.95 -13.89
C ILE A 309 -36.32 8.10 -15.39
N VAL A 310 -36.87 7.14 -16.15
CA VAL A 310 -36.81 7.10 -17.61
C VAL A 310 -38.25 7.11 -18.13
N GLN A 311 -38.60 8.13 -18.89
CA GLN A 311 -39.93 8.24 -19.48
C GLN A 311 -40.06 7.40 -20.74
N PRO A 312 -41.22 6.78 -20.99
CA PRO A 312 -41.51 6.13 -22.26
C PRO A 312 -41.48 7.13 -23.42
N PRO A 313 -41.07 6.72 -24.62
CA PRO A 313 -41.14 7.60 -25.77
C PRO A 313 -42.62 7.90 -26.17
N ALA A 314 -42.89 9.13 -26.62
CA ALA A 314 -44.20 9.55 -27.12
C ALA A 314 -44.27 9.39 -28.65
N ASP A 315 -43.98 8.22 -29.18
CA ASP A 315 -43.86 7.90 -30.60
C ASP A 315 -45.17 7.40 -31.24
N THR A 316 -46.15 7.08 -30.44
CA THR A 316 -47.48 6.64 -30.89
C THR A 316 -48.55 7.70 -30.59
N PRO A 317 -49.65 7.79 -31.39
CA PRO A 317 -50.78 8.69 -31.08
C PRO A 317 -51.31 8.48 -29.67
N ARG A 318 -51.46 7.24 -29.25
CA ARG A 318 -51.95 6.92 -27.91
C ARG A 318 -51.00 7.36 -26.80
N ALA A 319 -49.68 7.24 -26.98
CA ALA A 319 -48.72 7.73 -26.01
C ALA A 319 -48.81 9.25 -25.86
N LYS A 320 -48.93 9.98 -26.97
CA LYS A 320 -49.13 11.43 -26.95
C LYS A 320 -50.39 11.83 -26.18
N GLU A 321 -51.53 11.22 -26.49
CA GLU A 321 -52.78 11.45 -25.76
C GLU A 321 -52.63 11.29 -24.25
N LEU A 322 -51.95 10.22 -23.80
CA LEU A 322 -51.72 9.96 -22.39
C LEU A 322 -50.83 11.04 -21.73
N TYR A 323 -49.79 11.51 -22.42
CA TYR A 323 -48.96 12.60 -21.91
C TYR A 323 -49.71 13.93 -21.85
N GLU A 324 -50.53 14.23 -22.86
CA GLU A 324 -51.38 15.41 -22.89
C GLU A 324 -52.47 15.39 -21.81
N GLN A 325 -53.03 14.20 -21.55
CA GLN A 325 -53.98 14.00 -20.45
C GLN A 325 -53.28 14.23 -19.10
N MET A 326 -52.09 13.62 -18.90
CA MET A 326 -51.31 13.83 -17.69
C MET A 326 -50.93 15.28 -17.45
N GLN A 327 -50.57 16.03 -18.51
CA GLN A 327 -50.27 17.45 -18.44
C GLN A 327 -51.46 18.28 -17.97
N ARG A 328 -52.67 17.94 -18.46
CA ARG A 328 -53.89 18.66 -18.10
C ARG A 328 -54.37 18.36 -16.67
N GLU A 329 -54.26 17.08 -16.26
CA GLU A 329 -54.85 16.64 -14.99
C GLU A 329 -53.84 16.77 -13.81
N LEU A 330 -52.55 16.79 -14.09
CA LEU A 330 -51.49 16.90 -13.08
C LEU A 330 -50.60 18.13 -13.38
N PRO A 331 -51.11 19.36 -13.18
CA PRO A 331 -50.29 20.55 -13.38
C PRO A 331 -49.09 20.54 -12.43
N PHE A 332 -47.89 20.52 -13.00
CA PHE A 332 -46.65 20.44 -12.28
C PHE A 332 -45.57 21.29 -12.94
N ASP A 333 -44.95 22.20 -12.19
CA ASP A 333 -43.79 22.95 -12.66
C ASP A 333 -42.50 22.38 -12.03
N PRO A 334 -41.68 21.67 -12.83
CA PRO A 334 -40.42 21.09 -12.35
C PRO A 334 -39.33 22.15 -12.06
N ARG A 335 -39.56 23.42 -12.42
CA ARG A 335 -38.64 24.54 -12.25
C ARG A 335 -39.08 25.53 -11.16
N SER A 336 -40.13 25.22 -10.43
CA SER A 336 -40.66 26.10 -9.37
C SER A 336 -39.61 26.50 -8.32
N GLU A 337 -38.63 25.61 -8.05
CA GLU A 337 -37.53 25.87 -7.09
C GLU A 337 -36.52 26.92 -7.62
N TRP A 338 -36.46 27.17 -8.95
CA TRP A 338 -35.53 28.15 -9.53
C TRP A 338 -36.04 29.61 -9.42
N THR A 339 -37.28 29.77 -9.13
CA THR A 339 -37.95 31.09 -9.03
C THR A 339 -38.21 31.55 -7.62
N SER A 340 -37.76 30.76 -6.62
CA SER A 340 -37.83 31.16 -5.21
C SER A 340 -36.58 31.93 -4.86
N ASP A 341 -36.70 33.31 -4.85
CA ASP A 341 -35.69 34.23 -4.25
C ASP A 341 -35.69 34.13 -2.75
#